data_3ce26ca786148f5d8af7f8965683e60d
#
_entry.id   3ce26ca786148f5d8af7f8965683e60d
#
_cell.length_a   1.000
_cell.length_b   1.000
_cell.length_c   1.000
_cell.angle_alpha   90.00
_cell.angle_beta   90.00
_cell.angle_gamma   90.00
#
_symmetry.space_group_name_H-M   'P 1'
#
loop_
_entity.id
_entity.type
_entity.pdbx_description
1 polymer ?
#
loop_
_entity_poly.entity_id
_entity_poly.type
_entity_poly.pdbx_seq_one_letter_code
_entity_poly.pdbx_strand_id
1 'polypeptide(L)'
;MPSQVATTNASPNLPSFLKSLRSHSGNTAVEQLIAYDLLSSLTTPKLIFCSLLRRRQVRGSRPCAIATTHLFLKVVSESKFKASEELLERVRNLGRRLANAQPRELAVGNIVRRVLGLIREVIEPTAAGDTNSGLPTPMPMTSLLPSMESRFFGGAATEDAPVAGPVSMRDVREDVLNGLREMLDEIDQADEQIASYSLEHIHPQEIIMTYTSSLTIQKFLLAATKRRKFTVIHIEGYPNFHADTYDTMINGRPKTDEEHLESNDRLKALTAAGVTVVVVPDSAVFALMSRVNKVILPAHAVLSDGSFVAQSGSRLIAQAAKAHRVPVIALGAVFKLSPQHPFDKEALVELGDSGKVLDYREGELVDNVDVVNPVLDFIPPNLTALFISNM
;
A
#
# COMPACT_ATOMS: atom_id res chain seq x y z
N MET A 1 40.77 -0.49 -30.61
CA MET A 1 40.08 -0.39 -29.35
C MET A 1 38.65 0.09 -29.61
N PRO A 2 37.63 -0.75 -29.53
CA PRO A 2 36.25 -0.30 -29.64
C PRO A 2 35.73 0.16 -28.27
N SER A 3 35.18 1.38 -28.23
CA SER A 3 34.53 2.01 -27.09
C SER A 3 33.33 1.19 -26.64
N GLN A 4 33.36 0.74 -25.39
CA GLN A 4 32.22 0.12 -24.71
C GLN A 4 31.15 1.18 -24.48
N VAL A 5 30.04 1.07 -25.21
CA VAL A 5 28.80 1.76 -24.90
C VAL A 5 28.17 1.04 -23.72
N ALA A 6 28.24 1.64 -22.56
CA ALA A 6 27.54 1.18 -21.37
C ALA A 6 26.03 1.40 -21.55
N THR A 7 25.33 0.37 -21.96
CA THR A 7 23.85 0.35 -21.92
C THR A 7 23.41 0.11 -20.48
N THR A 8 23.12 1.17 -19.77
CA THR A 8 22.42 1.11 -18.48
C THR A 8 20.94 0.79 -18.75
N ASN A 9 20.61 -0.49 -18.81
CA ASN A 9 19.24 -0.97 -18.77
C ASN A 9 18.72 -0.90 -17.32
N ALA A 10 18.49 0.33 -16.82
CA ALA A 10 17.74 0.49 -15.60
C ALA A 10 16.26 0.14 -15.87
N SER A 11 15.74 -0.91 -15.22
CA SER A 11 14.33 -1.24 -15.26
C SER A 11 13.51 -0.05 -14.77
N PRO A 12 12.41 0.34 -15.44
CA PRO A 12 11.59 1.45 -15.00
C PRO A 12 10.89 1.09 -13.69
N ASN A 13 11.34 1.70 -12.61
CA ASN A 13 10.78 1.58 -11.26
C ASN A 13 9.93 2.81 -10.91
N LEU A 14 9.34 2.85 -9.72
CA LEU A 14 8.51 3.96 -9.24
C LEU A 14 9.19 5.33 -9.39
N PRO A 15 10.47 5.57 -9.00
CA PRO A 15 11.14 6.84 -9.22
C PRO A 15 11.19 7.28 -10.68
N SER A 16 11.45 6.35 -11.60
CA SER A 16 11.46 6.62 -13.04
C SER A 16 10.07 7.02 -13.54
N PHE A 17 9.02 6.35 -13.08
CA PHE A 17 7.65 6.69 -13.40
C PHE A 17 7.25 8.07 -12.87
N LEU A 18 7.54 8.39 -11.60
CA LEU A 18 7.25 9.70 -11.02
C LEU A 18 8.04 10.83 -11.72
N LYS A 19 9.28 10.56 -12.13
CA LYS A 19 10.07 11.48 -12.94
C LYS A 19 9.44 11.72 -14.31
N SER A 20 8.92 10.69 -14.98
CA SER A 20 8.21 10.81 -16.26
C SER A 20 6.91 11.61 -16.14
N LEU A 21 6.24 11.55 -14.99
CA LEU A 21 5.07 12.37 -14.71
C LEU A 21 5.41 13.87 -14.56
N ARG A 22 6.60 14.19 -14.04
CA ARG A 22 7.07 15.58 -13.83
C ARG A 22 7.65 16.23 -15.08
N SER A 23 8.26 15.43 -15.97
CA SER A 23 8.91 15.96 -17.18
C SER A 23 7.89 16.21 -18.29
N HIS A 24 7.55 17.48 -18.52
CA HIS A 24 6.76 17.93 -19.68
C HIS A 24 7.64 18.27 -20.90
N SER A 25 8.94 18.06 -20.81
CA SER A 25 9.88 18.50 -21.84
C SER A 25 10.99 17.48 -22.04
N GLY A 26 11.04 16.94 -23.23
CA GLY A 26 12.28 16.38 -23.79
C GLY A 26 12.33 14.86 -23.92
N ASN A 27 12.17 14.45 -25.13
CA ASN A 27 12.69 13.29 -25.85
C ASN A 27 13.74 12.48 -25.09
N THR A 28 13.37 11.29 -24.63
CA THR A 28 14.30 10.21 -24.44
C THR A 28 13.60 8.86 -24.62
N ALA A 29 14.34 7.87 -25.02
CA ALA A 29 14.09 6.44 -25.27
C ALA A 29 12.68 5.80 -25.05
N VAL A 30 11.81 6.40 -24.24
CA VAL A 30 10.41 6.02 -24.02
C VAL A 30 9.57 6.37 -25.25
N GLU A 31 9.98 7.36 -26.06
CA GLU A 31 9.27 7.77 -27.29
C GLU A 31 9.39 6.74 -28.42
N GLN A 32 10.44 5.92 -28.43
CA GLN A 32 10.59 4.87 -29.46
C GLN A 32 9.66 3.68 -29.22
N LEU A 33 9.19 3.45 -28.00
CA LEU A 33 8.16 2.47 -27.67
C LEU A 33 6.73 3.04 -27.89
N ILE A 34 6.60 4.35 -27.99
CA ILE A 34 5.33 5.10 -28.10
C ILE A 34 4.98 5.42 -29.55
N ALA A 35 5.91 5.31 -30.48
CA ALA A 35 5.72 5.60 -31.91
C ALA A 35 4.66 4.73 -32.61
N TYR A 36 4.10 3.72 -31.93
CA TYR A 36 3.04 2.86 -32.48
C TYR A 36 1.61 3.26 -32.09
N ASP A 37 1.42 4.27 -31.21
CA ASP A 37 0.07 4.72 -30.81
C ASP A 37 -0.07 6.26 -30.88
N LEU A 38 0.03 6.76 -32.07
CA LEU A 38 -0.16 8.17 -32.44
C LEU A 38 -1.64 8.54 -32.44
N LEU A 39 -2.27 8.74 -31.27
CA LEU A 39 -3.54 9.50 -31.23
C LEU A 39 -4.00 9.84 -29.81
N SER A 40 -3.32 10.72 -29.16
CA SER A 40 -3.77 11.62 -28.08
C SER A 40 -2.77 11.76 -26.94
N SER A 41 -2.35 12.96 -26.63
CA SER A 41 -1.37 13.34 -25.59
C SER A 41 -1.76 12.97 -24.15
N LEU A 42 -2.97 12.50 -23.91
CA LEU A 42 -3.52 12.09 -22.61
C LEU A 42 -3.47 10.57 -22.37
N THR A 43 -3.12 9.77 -23.36
CA THR A 43 -3.18 8.30 -23.24
C THR A 43 -1.88 7.68 -22.74
N THR A 44 -0.76 8.34 -22.94
CA THR A 44 0.58 7.79 -22.71
C THR A 44 0.89 7.45 -21.25
N PRO A 45 0.72 8.32 -20.23
CA PRO A 45 1.04 7.98 -18.86
C PRO A 45 0.16 6.85 -18.28
N LYS A 46 -1.10 6.81 -18.72
CA LYS A 46 -2.09 5.80 -18.31
C LYS A 46 -1.71 4.41 -18.80
N LEU A 47 -1.27 4.30 -20.06
CA LEU A 47 -0.84 3.05 -20.67
C LEU A 47 0.49 2.57 -20.09
N ILE A 48 1.42 3.49 -19.87
CA ILE A 48 2.71 3.18 -19.23
C ILE A 48 2.47 2.60 -17.84
N PHE A 49 1.67 3.26 -17.00
CA PHE A 49 1.41 2.79 -15.65
C PHE A 49 0.69 1.42 -15.65
N CYS A 50 -0.32 1.22 -16.50
CA CYS A 50 -0.95 -0.08 -16.66
C CYS A 50 0.06 -1.18 -17.08
N SER A 51 1.02 -0.86 -17.94
CA SER A 51 2.06 -1.81 -18.36
C SER A 51 3.05 -2.11 -17.23
N LEU A 52 3.42 -1.09 -16.44
CA LEU A 52 4.30 -1.25 -15.27
C LEU A 52 3.65 -2.12 -14.19
N LEU A 53 2.35 -1.92 -13.94
CA LEU A 53 1.57 -2.77 -13.03
C LEU A 53 1.52 -4.22 -13.52
N ARG A 54 1.20 -4.46 -14.80
CA ARG A 54 1.16 -5.81 -15.38
C ARG A 54 2.51 -6.52 -15.34
N ARG A 55 3.59 -5.80 -15.60
CA ARG A 55 4.98 -6.32 -15.55
C ARG A 55 5.52 -6.38 -14.12
N ARG A 56 4.76 -5.95 -13.13
CA ARG A 56 5.17 -5.89 -11.72
C ARG A 56 6.46 -5.12 -11.46
N GLN A 57 6.69 -4.10 -12.24
CA GLN A 57 7.82 -3.17 -12.06
C GLN A 57 7.53 -2.17 -10.91
N VAL A 58 6.25 -1.88 -10.65
CA VAL A 58 5.80 -1.22 -9.42
C VAL A 58 5.12 -2.27 -8.57
N ARG A 59 5.69 -2.57 -7.41
CA ARG A 59 5.23 -3.60 -6.46
C ARG A 59 4.98 -2.99 -5.09
N GLY A 60 4.11 -3.64 -4.31
CA GLY A 60 3.79 -3.24 -2.95
C GLY A 60 2.69 -2.19 -2.86
N SER A 61 1.91 -2.27 -1.79
CA SER A 61 0.70 -1.47 -1.62
C SER A 61 0.97 0.05 -1.58
N ARG A 62 2.04 0.50 -0.91
CA ARG A 62 2.39 1.92 -0.80
C ARG A 62 2.88 2.51 -2.14
N PRO A 63 3.88 1.93 -2.85
CA PRO A 63 4.30 2.44 -4.15
C PRO A 63 3.16 2.48 -5.17
N CYS A 64 2.29 1.46 -5.18
CA CYS A 64 1.12 1.42 -6.06
C CYS A 64 0.08 2.50 -5.70
N ALA A 65 -0.15 2.75 -4.41
CA ALA A 65 -1.05 3.81 -3.95
C ALA A 65 -0.53 5.20 -4.37
N ILE A 66 0.75 5.49 -4.10
CA ILE A 66 1.40 6.76 -4.46
C ILE A 66 1.35 6.98 -5.97
N ALA A 67 1.75 5.98 -6.77
CA ALA A 67 1.75 6.08 -8.23
C ALA A 67 0.34 6.30 -8.79
N THR A 68 -0.66 5.62 -8.23
CA THR A 68 -2.07 5.77 -8.63
C THR A 68 -2.59 7.18 -8.33
N THR A 69 -2.30 7.72 -7.13
CA THR A 69 -2.73 9.06 -6.75
C THR A 69 -2.06 10.13 -7.61
N HIS A 70 -0.75 10.02 -7.89
CA HIS A 70 -0.06 10.92 -8.80
C HIS A 70 -0.61 10.87 -10.24
N LEU A 71 -0.98 9.67 -10.71
CA LEU A 71 -1.61 9.54 -12.02
C LEU A 71 -2.96 10.29 -12.06
N PHE A 72 -3.81 10.14 -11.02
CA PHE A 72 -5.06 10.88 -10.95
C PHE A 72 -4.85 12.39 -10.84
N LEU A 73 -3.87 12.84 -10.05
CA LEU A 73 -3.50 14.25 -9.94
C LEU A 73 -3.16 14.82 -11.33
N LYS A 74 -2.36 14.09 -12.12
CA LYS A 74 -2.04 14.49 -13.49
C LYS A 74 -3.28 14.48 -14.39
N VAL A 75 -4.10 13.44 -14.32
CA VAL A 75 -5.32 13.32 -15.14
C VAL A 75 -6.31 14.45 -14.85
N VAL A 76 -6.52 14.80 -13.58
CA VAL A 76 -7.41 15.91 -13.19
C VAL A 76 -6.85 17.26 -13.62
N SER A 77 -5.52 17.47 -13.48
CA SER A 77 -4.87 18.73 -13.85
C SER A 77 -4.88 18.99 -15.37
N GLU A 78 -4.70 17.96 -16.19
CA GLU A 78 -4.63 18.10 -17.66
C GLU A 78 -5.98 17.97 -18.35
N SER A 79 -6.96 17.30 -17.74
CA SER A 79 -8.26 17.08 -18.39
C SER A 79 -9.09 18.34 -18.44
N LYS A 80 -9.60 18.64 -19.64
CA LYS A 80 -10.65 19.64 -19.87
C LYS A 80 -11.99 18.92 -19.78
N PHE A 81 -12.78 19.20 -18.77
CA PHE A 81 -14.15 18.70 -18.60
C PHE A 81 -15.13 19.87 -18.45
N LYS A 82 -16.30 19.70 -19.01
CA LYS A 82 -17.39 20.71 -18.99
C LYS A 82 -18.41 20.42 -17.89
N ALA A 83 -18.50 19.15 -17.48
CA ALA A 83 -19.41 18.67 -16.44
C ALA A 83 -18.68 17.77 -15.45
N SER A 84 -19.10 17.80 -14.20
CA SER A 84 -18.57 16.97 -13.13
C SER A 84 -18.76 15.46 -13.38
N GLU A 85 -19.87 15.10 -14.04
CA GLU A 85 -20.16 13.72 -14.43
C GLU A 85 -19.13 13.16 -15.43
N GLU A 86 -18.65 14.00 -16.36
CA GLU A 86 -17.61 13.62 -17.30
C GLU A 86 -16.29 13.27 -16.58
N LEU A 87 -15.94 14.03 -15.53
CA LEU A 87 -14.77 13.74 -14.69
C LEU A 87 -14.96 12.41 -13.96
N LEU A 88 -16.10 12.18 -13.33
CA LEU A 88 -16.42 10.93 -12.64
C LEU A 88 -16.31 9.71 -13.58
N GLU A 89 -16.88 9.83 -14.79
CA GLU A 89 -16.85 8.75 -15.78
C GLU A 89 -15.40 8.46 -16.24
N ARG A 90 -14.60 9.49 -16.48
CA ARG A 90 -13.18 9.34 -16.84
C ARG A 90 -12.37 8.66 -15.74
N VAL A 91 -12.54 9.10 -14.49
CA VAL A 91 -11.86 8.49 -13.32
C VAL A 91 -12.32 7.05 -13.15
N ARG A 92 -13.62 6.77 -13.28
CA ARG A 92 -14.18 5.41 -13.18
C ARG A 92 -13.61 4.48 -14.26
N ASN A 93 -13.58 4.93 -15.51
CA ASN A 93 -13.07 4.14 -16.63
C ASN A 93 -11.56 3.87 -16.50
N LEU A 94 -10.78 4.87 -16.09
CA LEU A 94 -9.36 4.69 -15.79
C LEU A 94 -9.16 3.74 -14.61
N GLY A 95 -9.92 3.91 -13.54
CA GLY A 95 -9.87 3.06 -12.35
C GLY A 95 -10.13 1.58 -12.66
N ARG A 96 -11.14 1.28 -13.51
CA ARG A 96 -11.40 -0.10 -13.95
C ARG A 96 -10.21 -0.69 -14.72
N ARG A 97 -9.57 0.10 -15.59
CA ARG A 97 -8.40 -0.34 -16.35
C ARG A 97 -7.20 -0.62 -15.45
N LEU A 98 -6.98 0.22 -14.43
CA LEU A 98 -5.91 0.04 -13.45
C LEU A 98 -6.15 -1.20 -12.57
N ALA A 99 -7.36 -1.36 -12.04
CA ALA A 99 -7.73 -2.53 -11.25
C ALA A 99 -7.62 -3.84 -12.04
N ASN A 100 -8.03 -3.83 -13.32
CA ASN A 100 -7.89 -5.00 -14.20
C ASN A 100 -6.44 -5.25 -14.62
N ALA A 101 -5.57 -4.25 -14.59
CA ALA A 101 -4.15 -4.43 -14.90
C ALA A 101 -3.44 -5.25 -13.80
N GLN A 102 -3.83 -5.06 -12.53
CA GLN A 102 -3.30 -5.77 -11.37
C GLN A 102 -4.40 -6.04 -10.33
N PRO A 103 -5.23 -7.09 -10.52
CA PRO A 103 -6.38 -7.35 -9.64
C PRO A 103 -5.99 -7.70 -8.19
N ARG A 104 -4.79 -8.27 -8.00
CA ARG A 104 -4.30 -8.70 -6.68
C ARG A 104 -3.70 -7.55 -5.86
N GLU A 105 -3.39 -6.41 -6.48
CA GLU A 105 -2.95 -5.20 -5.79
C GLU A 105 -4.17 -4.34 -5.40
N LEU A 106 -4.77 -4.66 -4.26
CA LEU A 106 -6.01 -4.05 -3.79
C LEU A 106 -5.86 -2.55 -3.49
N ALA A 107 -4.65 -2.08 -3.17
CA ALA A 107 -4.38 -0.68 -2.89
C ALA A 107 -4.75 0.23 -4.08
N VAL A 108 -4.52 -0.22 -5.31
CA VAL A 108 -4.91 0.52 -6.53
C VAL A 108 -6.42 0.76 -6.55
N GLY A 109 -7.21 -0.30 -6.34
CA GLY A 109 -8.67 -0.22 -6.31
C GLY A 109 -9.19 0.63 -5.15
N ASN A 110 -8.52 0.60 -3.99
CA ASN A 110 -8.89 1.40 -2.82
C ASN A 110 -8.67 2.89 -3.08
N ILE A 111 -7.54 3.28 -3.64
CA ILE A 111 -7.27 4.68 -4.03
C ILE A 111 -8.29 5.16 -5.06
N VAL A 112 -8.61 4.35 -6.08
CA VAL A 112 -9.65 4.69 -7.07
C VAL A 112 -10.99 5.00 -6.40
N ARG A 113 -11.42 4.17 -5.43
CA ARG A 113 -12.68 4.37 -4.69
C ARG A 113 -12.64 5.65 -3.85
N ARG A 114 -11.52 5.92 -3.18
CA ARG A 114 -11.34 7.14 -2.39
C ARG A 114 -11.38 8.39 -3.27
N VAL A 115 -10.72 8.37 -4.43
CA VAL A 115 -10.76 9.48 -5.41
C VAL A 115 -12.18 9.71 -5.93
N LEU A 116 -12.94 8.64 -6.23
CA LEU A 116 -14.33 8.78 -6.64
C LEU A 116 -15.22 9.31 -5.50
N GLY A 117 -14.94 8.94 -4.26
CA GLY A 117 -15.60 9.49 -3.07
C GLY A 117 -15.34 10.98 -2.92
N LEU A 118 -14.06 11.38 -2.96
CA LEU A 118 -13.64 12.78 -2.90
C LEU A 118 -14.33 13.64 -3.99
N ILE A 119 -14.36 13.18 -5.24
CA ILE A 119 -15.01 13.92 -6.32
C ILE A 119 -16.51 14.09 -6.05
N ARG A 120 -17.20 13.08 -5.52
CA ARG A 120 -18.61 13.18 -5.16
C ARG A 120 -18.84 14.15 -4.01
N GLU A 121 -18.01 14.09 -2.98
CA GLU A 121 -18.07 14.98 -1.83
C GLU A 121 -17.91 16.46 -2.24
N VAL A 122 -17.00 16.76 -3.16
CA VAL A 122 -16.82 18.11 -3.71
C VAL A 122 -18.02 18.56 -4.55
N ILE A 123 -18.72 17.62 -5.23
CA ILE A 123 -19.87 17.93 -6.07
C ILE A 123 -21.16 18.07 -5.26
N GLU A 124 -21.38 17.20 -4.25
CA GLU A 124 -22.61 17.08 -3.47
C GLU A 124 -22.86 18.20 -2.45
N PRO A 125 -21.88 18.96 -1.89
CA PRO A 125 -22.20 20.06 -0.96
C PRO A 125 -23.13 21.12 -1.52
N THR A 126 -23.22 21.17 -2.86
CA THR A 126 -24.13 22.09 -3.56
C THR A 126 -25.58 21.57 -3.66
N ALA A 127 -25.82 20.26 -3.42
CA ALA A 127 -27.15 19.65 -3.55
C ALA A 127 -27.90 19.50 -2.21
N ALA A 128 -27.23 19.68 -1.08
CA ALA A 128 -27.81 19.53 0.25
C ALA A 128 -28.64 20.76 0.70
N GLY A 129 -28.76 21.78 -0.16
CA GLY A 129 -29.59 22.97 0.07
C GLY A 129 -31.11 22.76 -0.16
N ASP A 130 -31.52 21.83 -0.99
CA ASP A 130 -32.92 21.63 -1.32
C ASP A 130 -33.23 20.15 -1.66
N THR A 131 -33.56 19.34 -0.68
CA THR A 131 -34.63 18.34 -0.85
C THR A 131 -34.91 17.63 0.48
N ASN A 132 -36.04 18.00 1.06
CA ASN A 132 -36.78 17.31 2.07
C ASN A 132 -37.45 16.07 1.39
N SER A 133 -36.73 14.97 1.18
CA SER A 133 -37.31 13.70 0.77
C SER A 133 -36.57 12.56 1.50
N GLY A 134 -37.28 12.00 2.49
CA GLY A 134 -36.79 10.96 3.34
C GLY A 134 -36.54 9.62 2.62
N LEU A 135 -35.28 9.33 2.44
CA LEU A 135 -34.74 7.96 2.28
C LEU A 135 -33.37 7.93 3.00
N PRO A 136 -33.09 6.94 3.84
CA PRO A 136 -31.85 6.89 4.58
C PRO A 136 -30.70 6.54 3.62
N THR A 137 -29.88 7.53 3.28
CA THR A 137 -28.59 7.30 2.65
C THR A 137 -27.59 6.73 3.67
N PRO A 138 -26.78 5.73 3.31
CA PRO A 138 -25.75 5.23 4.22
C PRO A 138 -24.71 6.32 4.49
N MET A 139 -24.63 6.75 5.73
CA MET A 139 -23.67 7.72 6.24
C MET A 139 -22.21 7.28 5.99
N PRO A 140 -21.31 8.16 5.54
CA PRO A 140 -19.89 7.87 5.57
C PRO A 140 -19.42 7.72 7.03
N MET A 141 -18.60 6.69 7.29
CA MET A 141 -18.16 6.27 8.64
C MET A 141 -17.25 7.28 9.38
N THR A 142 -17.01 8.46 8.84
CA THR A 142 -16.16 9.49 9.45
C THR A 142 -16.91 10.49 10.34
N SER A 143 -18.22 10.38 10.46
CA SER A 143 -19.03 11.35 11.25
C SER A 143 -19.46 10.85 12.64
N LEU A 144 -18.79 9.86 13.22
CA LEU A 144 -19.10 9.32 14.54
C LEU A 144 -18.22 9.90 15.68
N LEU A 145 -17.87 11.19 15.61
CA LEU A 145 -17.43 11.91 16.78
C LEU A 145 -18.42 13.05 17.05
N PRO A 146 -19.17 13.02 18.15
CA PRO A 146 -20.04 14.12 18.51
C PRO A 146 -19.17 15.25 19.07
N SER A 147 -18.92 16.29 18.31
CA SER A 147 -18.62 17.60 18.88
C SER A 147 -19.92 18.12 19.51
N MET A 148 -20.14 17.73 20.74
CA MET A 148 -21.08 18.41 21.64
C MET A 148 -20.47 19.75 22.03
N GLU A 149 -20.87 20.80 21.30
CA GLU A 149 -21.00 22.14 21.85
C GLU A 149 -21.42 23.09 20.74
N SER A 150 -22.64 23.56 20.87
CA SER A 150 -23.27 24.82 20.43
C SER A 150 -24.58 24.63 19.64
N ARG A 151 -25.61 24.12 20.32
CA ARG A 151 -27.01 24.38 19.92
C ARG A 151 -27.84 24.78 21.15
N PHE A 152 -27.51 25.94 21.72
CA PHE A 152 -28.42 26.67 22.58
C PHE A 152 -28.04 28.15 22.46
N PHE A 153 -28.63 28.81 21.47
CA PHE A 153 -29.06 30.23 21.57
C PHE A 153 -29.81 30.55 20.29
N GLY A 154 -31.11 30.70 20.41
CA GLY A 154 -31.95 31.23 19.37
C GLY A 154 -31.59 32.68 19.08
N GLY A 155 -31.46 33.03 17.85
CA GLY A 155 -31.22 34.39 17.36
C GLY A 155 -31.81 34.54 15.97
N ALA A 156 -32.68 35.48 15.87
CA ALA A 156 -33.49 35.98 14.77
C ALA A 156 -32.98 35.74 13.33
N ALA A 157 -33.94 35.41 12.47
CA ALA A 157 -33.79 35.43 11.03
C ALA A 157 -33.29 36.76 10.53
N THR A 158 -32.08 36.80 9.96
CA THR A 158 -31.67 37.86 9.04
C THR A 158 -31.68 37.23 7.63
N GLU A 159 -32.63 37.64 6.83
CA GLU A 159 -32.70 37.50 5.39
C GLU A 159 -31.49 38.23 4.80
N ASP A 160 -30.43 37.48 4.46
CA ASP A 160 -29.37 37.79 3.50
C ASP A 160 -28.26 36.74 3.63
N ALA A 161 -28.62 35.48 3.35
CA ALA A 161 -27.61 34.48 3.01
C ALA A 161 -27.32 34.67 1.51
N PRO A 162 -26.05 34.89 1.09
CA PRO A 162 -25.75 34.91 -0.34
C PRO A 162 -26.10 33.55 -0.93
N VAL A 163 -27.05 33.52 -1.86
CA VAL A 163 -27.34 32.37 -2.71
C VAL A 163 -26.02 31.96 -3.34
N ALA A 164 -25.51 30.81 -2.96
CA ALA A 164 -24.28 30.25 -3.51
C ALA A 164 -24.49 30.10 -5.01
N GLY A 165 -23.83 30.95 -5.78
CA GLY A 165 -23.88 30.89 -7.25
C GLY A 165 -23.39 29.54 -7.75
N PRO A 166 -23.64 29.14 -8.98
CA PRO A 166 -23.22 27.87 -9.53
C PRO A 166 -21.71 27.69 -9.33
N VAL A 167 -21.33 26.65 -8.60
CA VAL A 167 -19.92 26.34 -8.29
C VAL A 167 -19.15 26.29 -9.62
N SER A 168 -18.13 27.11 -9.73
CA SER A 168 -17.32 27.16 -10.95
C SER A 168 -16.60 25.81 -11.11
N MET A 169 -16.60 25.25 -12.31
CA MET A 169 -15.84 24.02 -12.62
C MET A 169 -14.33 24.15 -12.35
N ARG A 170 -13.83 25.38 -12.21
CA ARG A 170 -12.45 25.65 -11.79
C ARG A 170 -12.28 25.37 -10.31
N ASP A 171 -13.23 25.76 -9.47
CA ASP A 171 -13.20 25.58 -8.03
C ASP A 171 -13.29 24.08 -7.70
N VAL A 172 -14.20 23.35 -8.36
CA VAL A 172 -14.30 21.88 -8.23
C VAL A 172 -12.98 21.19 -8.60
N ARG A 173 -12.31 21.63 -9.66
CA ARG A 173 -11.01 21.07 -10.03
C ARG A 173 -9.96 21.33 -8.97
N GLU A 174 -9.88 22.54 -8.46
CA GLU A 174 -8.90 22.95 -7.46
C GLU A 174 -9.11 22.17 -6.14
N ASP A 175 -10.35 22.04 -5.69
CA ASP A 175 -10.70 21.27 -4.50
C ASP A 175 -10.36 19.78 -4.65
N VAL A 176 -10.65 19.17 -5.81
CA VAL A 176 -10.25 17.79 -6.09
C VAL A 176 -8.72 17.63 -6.11
N LEU A 177 -8.00 18.60 -6.68
CA LEU A 177 -6.52 18.56 -6.69
C LEU A 177 -5.94 18.71 -5.28
N ASN A 178 -6.54 19.56 -4.44
CA ASN A 178 -6.14 19.72 -3.04
C ASN A 178 -6.40 18.43 -2.25
N GLY A 179 -7.57 17.84 -2.36
CA GLY A 179 -7.87 16.56 -1.73
C GLY A 179 -6.98 15.41 -2.20
N LEU A 180 -6.55 15.39 -3.45
CA LEU A 180 -5.55 14.42 -3.94
C LEU A 180 -4.16 14.65 -3.32
N ARG A 181 -3.76 15.89 -3.06
CA ARG A 181 -2.50 16.21 -2.35
C ARG A 181 -2.58 15.80 -0.89
N GLU A 182 -3.71 16.06 -0.23
CA GLU A 182 -3.96 15.60 1.15
C GLU A 182 -3.90 14.07 1.25
N MET A 183 -4.43 13.33 0.28
CA MET A 183 -4.29 11.87 0.23
C MET A 183 -2.82 11.42 0.11
N LEU A 184 -1.97 12.15 -0.63
CA LEU A 184 -0.54 11.85 -0.72
C LEU A 184 0.14 12.07 0.63
N ASP A 185 -0.13 13.20 1.27
CA ASP A 185 0.41 13.53 2.58
C ASP A 185 -0.04 12.53 3.64
N GLU A 186 -1.30 12.07 3.60
CA GLU A 186 -1.80 10.99 4.47
C GLU A 186 -1.02 9.68 4.27
N ILE A 187 -0.80 9.27 3.01
CA ILE A 187 -0.03 8.05 2.70
C ILE A 187 1.41 8.18 3.23
N ASP A 188 2.02 9.35 3.14
CA ASP A 188 3.39 9.59 3.59
C ASP A 188 3.50 9.63 5.12
N GLN A 189 2.51 10.17 5.82
CA GLN A 189 2.48 10.26 7.27
C GLN A 189 1.93 8.99 7.95
N ALA A 190 1.27 8.10 7.23
CA ALA A 190 0.59 6.93 7.79
C ALA A 190 1.50 6.05 8.67
N ASP A 191 2.75 5.82 8.26
CA ASP A 191 3.68 5.00 9.03
C ASP A 191 4.08 5.66 10.36
N GLU A 192 4.15 6.99 10.41
CA GLU A 192 4.49 7.74 11.63
C GLU A 192 3.31 7.79 12.60
N GLN A 193 2.09 7.94 12.06
CA GLN A 193 0.87 7.87 12.85
C GLN A 193 0.70 6.48 13.47
N ILE A 194 0.88 5.41 12.71
CA ILE A 194 0.88 4.03 13.23
C ILE A 194 1.97 3.87 14.30
N ALA A 195 3.17 4.40 14.07
CA ALA A 195 4.28 4.30 15.02
C ALA A 195 4.00 5.01 16.36
N SER A 196 3.13 6.03 16.39
CA SER A 196 2.76 6.71 17.64
C SER A 196 2.08 5.77 18.64
N TYR A 197 1.32 4.77 18.18
CA TYR A 197 0.65 3.78 19.02
C TYR A 197 1.58 2.71 19.59
N SER A 198 2.87 2.70 19.21
CA SER A 198 3.81 1.63 19.58
C SER A 198 3.96 1.46 21.10
N LEU A 199 3.92 2.56 21.86
CA LEU A 199 4.07 2.53 23.31
C LEU A 199 2.88 1.92 24.05
N GLU A 200 1.71 1.88 23.45
CA GLU A 200 0.53 1.24 24.02
C GLU A 200 0.58 -0.28 23.90
N HIS A 201 1.23 -0.74 22.84
CA HIS A 201 1.21 -2.17 22.48
C HIS A 201 2.52 -2.92 22.75
N ILE A 202 3.65 -2.23 22.96
CA ILE A 202 4.93 -2.86 23.27
C ILE A 202 5.30 -2.57 24.74
N HIS A 203 5.51 -3.62 25.53
CA HIS A 203 5.90 -3.51 26.94
C HIS A 203 7.39 -3.83 27.14
N PRO A 204 7.97 -3.41 28.29
CA PRO A 204 9.38 -3.70 28.59
C PRO A 204 9.65 -5.20 28.66
N GLN A 205 10.83 -5.62 28.18
CA GLN A 205 11.33 -7.00 28.21
C GLN A 205 10.48 -8.01 27.43
N GLU A 206 9.54 -7.56 26.56
CA GLU A 206 8.80 -8.47 25.69
C GLU A 206 9.69 -9.01 24.57
N ILE A 207 9.37 -10.23 24.14
CA ILE A 207 9.92 -10.86 22.95
C ILE A 207 8.86 -10.78 21.87
N ILE A 208 9.16 -10.03 20.81
CA ILE A 208 8.25 -9.74 19.71
C ILE A 208 8.74 -10.48 18.48
N MET A 209 7.86 -11.24 17.85
CA MET A 209 8.16 -11.91 16.59
C MET A 209 7.62 -11.09 15.42
N THR A 210 8.46 -10.88 14.40
CA THR A 210 8.11 -10.19 13.16
C THR A 210 8.50 -11.03 11.97
N TYR A 211 7.83 -10.81 10.85
CA TYR A 211 8.08 -11.51 9.61
C TYR A 211 8.35 -10.52 8.48
N THR A 212 9.40 -10.77 7.74
CA THR A 212 9.87 -9.95 6.62
C THR A 212 10.12 -8.48 6.96
N SER A 213 10.84 -7.79 6.08
CA SER A 213 11.21 -6.40 6.32
C SER A 213 10.11 -5.45 5.84
N SER A 214 9.44 -4.78 6.78
CA SER A 214 8.43 -3.75 6.50
C SER A 214 8.83 -2.42 7.11
N LEU A 215 8.74 -1.33 6.33
CA LEU A 215 9.02 0.02 6.80
C LEU A 215 8.07 0.42 7.94
N THR A 216 6.79 0.06 7.85
CA THR A 216 5.79 0.33 8.88
C THR A 216 6.17 -0.33 10.20
N ILE A 217 6.56 -1.63 10.17
CA ILE A 217 7.02 -2.35 11.38
C ILE A 217 8.29 -1.74 11.92
N GLN A 218 9.25 -1.41 11.07
CA GLN A 218 10.50 -0.78 11.50
C GLN A 218 10.25 0.52 12.25
N LYS A 219 9.45 1.45 11.67
CA LYS A 219 9.11 2.72 12.32
C LYS A 219 8.36 2.49 13.64
N PHE A 220 7.42 1.54 13.67
CA PHE A 220 6.68 1.17 14.88
C PHE A 220 7.59 0.67 16.00
N LEU A 221 8.52 -0.23 15.69
CA LEU A 221 9.50 -0.73 16.64
C LEU A 221 10.48 0.37 17.10
N LEU A 222 11.02 1.16 16.16
CA LEU A 222 11.92 2.28 16.47
C LEU A 222 11.29 3.33 17.38
N ALA A 223 10.00 3.61 17.22
CA ALA A 223 9.29 4.52 18.11
C ALA A 223 9.24 3.97 19.55
N ALA A 224 9.07 2.67 19.73
CA ALA A 224 9.05 2.02 21.04
C ALA A 224 10.43 2.01 21.72
N THR A 225 11.54 1.91 20.95
CA THR A 225 12.92 1.85 21.50
C THR A 225 13.27 3.08 22.32
N LYS A 226 12.66 4.23 22.00
CA LYS A 226 12.92 5.50 22.70
C LYS A 226 12.63 5.41 24.21
N ARG A 227 11.74 4.50 24.63
CA ARG A 227 11.28 4.39 26.03
C ARG A 227 11.34 2.98 26.60
N ARG A 228 11.46 1.94 25.77
CA ARG A 228 11.34 0.54 26.20
C ARG A 228 12.43 -0.33 25.60
N LYS A 229 12.93 -1.29 26.41
CA LYS A 229 13.85 -2.34 25.95
C LYS A 229 13.07 -3.62 25.72
N PHE A 230 13.24 -4.24 24.55
CA PHE A 230 12.59 -5.48 24.14
C PHE A 230 13.48 -6.25 23.17
N THR A 231 13.12 -7.48 22.86
CA THR A 231 13.84 -8.33 21.90
C THR A 231 12.96 -8.58 20.69
N VAL A 232 13.54 -8.51 19.50
CA VAL A 232 12.85 -8.80 18.25
C VAL A 232 13.39 -10.10 17.66
N ILE A 233 12.51 -11.06 17.41
CA ILE A 233 12.79 -12.25 16.61
C ILE A 233 12.30 -11.94 15.19
N HIS A 234 13.24 -11.79 14.28
CA HIS A 234 12.95 -11.56 12.86
C HIS A 234 12.98 -12.87 12.11
N ILE A 235 11.86 -13.24 11.50
CA ILE A 235 11.75 -14.46 10.72
C ILE A 235 12.00 -14.13 9.23
N GLU A 236 12.89 -14.89 8.63
CA GLU A 236 13.18 -14.80 7.19
C GLU A 236 12.34 -15.81 6.41
N GLY A 237 11.72 -15.37 5.32
CA GLY A 237 10.89 -16.21 4.47
C GLY A 237 11.66 -16.81 3.31
N TYR A 238 11.75 -18.13 3.25
CA TYR A 238 12.24 -18.86 2.08
C TYR A 238 11.09 -19.04 1.06
N PRO A 239 11.34 -19.00 -0.25
CA PRO A 239 12.59 -18.62 -0.94
C PRO A 239 12.68 -17.13 -1.30
N ASN A 240 11.60 -16.37 -1.09
CA ASN A 240 11.46 -15.04 -1.66
C ASN A 240 12.36 -13.98 -0.99
N PHE A 241 12.66 -14.16 0.31
CA PHE A 241 13.33 -13.16 1.13
C PHE A 241 14.65 -13.65 1.76
N HIS A 242 14.95 -14.95 1.63
CA HIS A 242 16.12 -15.56 2.25
C HIS A 242 17.43 -15.21 1.53
N ALA A 243 17.46 -15.27 0.19
CA ALA A 243 18.67 -15.08 -0.58
C ALA A 243 19.31 -13.69 -0.38
N ASP A 244 18.49 -12.66 -0.20
CA ASP A 244 18.96 -11.28 -0.07
C ASP A 244 19.66 -11.05 1.28
N THR A 245 19.11 -11.58 2.37
CA THR A 245 19.73 -11.50 3.70
C THR A 245 20.99 -12.36 3.77
N TYR A 246 20.97 -13.54 3.19
CA TYR A 246 22.12 -14.45 3.17
C TYR A 246 23.30 -13.88 2.36
N ASP A 247 23.04 -13.35 1.16
CA ASP A 247 24.06 -12.76 0.31
C ASP A 247 24.74 -11.56 0.96
N THR A 248 23.99 -10.76 1.72
CA THR A 248 24.53 -9.57 2.37
C THR A 248 25.28 -9.90 3.66
N MET A 249 24.77 -10.83 4.47
CA MET A 249 25.42 -11.21 5.75
C MET A 249 26.66 -12.08 5.56
N ILE A 250 26.65 -12.99 4.59
CA ILE A 250 27.73 -13.97 4.42
C ILE A 250 28.71 -13.53 3.34
N ASN A 251 28.23 -13.03 2.21
CA ASN A 251 29.08 -12.70 1.08
C ASN A 251 29.53 -11.23 1.03
N GLY A 252 28.96 -10.36 1.87
CA GLY A 252 29.32 -8.95 1.92
C GLY A 252 29.11 -8.18 0.61
N ARG A 253 28.40 -8.77 -0.36
CA ARG A 253 28.13 -8.17 -1.67
C ARG A 253 26.73 -7.59 -1.69
N PRO A 254 26.56 -6.26 -1.65
CA PRO A 254 25.26 -5.67 -1.88
C PRO A 254 24.85 -5.95 -3.33
N LYS A 255 23.71 -6.60 -3.55
CA LYS A 255 23.07 -6.58 -4.85
C LYS A 255 22.59 -5.16 -5.14
N THR A 256 22.82 -4.70 -6.37
CA THR A 256 22.62 -3.33 -6.84
C THR A 256 21.15 -2.88 -6.96
N ASP A 257 20.18 -3.64 -6.48
CA ASP A 257 18.76 -3.28 -6.51
C ASP A 257 18.38 -2.55 -5.22
N GLU A 258 18.03 -1.28 -5.33
CA GLU A 258 17.70 -0.37 -4.23
C GLU A 258 16.63 -0.90 -3.26
N GLU A 259 15.68 -1.73 -3.71
CA GLU A 259 14.65 -2.33 -2.85
C GLU A 259 15.22 -3.37 -1.87
N HIS A 260 16.31 -4.06 -2.21
CA HIS A 260 16.92 -5.09 -1.37
C HIS A 260 17.92 -4.52 -0.36
N LEU A 261 18.59 -3.40 -0.70
CA LEU A 261 19.42 -2.66 0.26
C LEU A 261 18.60 -2.21 1.49
N GLU A 262 17.36 -1.82 1.29
CA GLU A 262 16.48 -1.35 2.36
C GLU A 262 16.20 -2.42 3.44
N SER A 263 16.21 -3.73 3.13
CA SER A 263 15.90 -4.78 4.10
C SER A 263 16.95 -4.89 5.20
N ASN A 264 18.23 -4.96 4.83
CA ASN A 264 19.33 -5.07 5.78
C ASN A 264 19.58 -3.79 6.58
N ASP A 265 19.41 -2.64 5.95
CA ASP A 265 19.56 -1.36 6.63
C ASP A 265 18.45 -1.15 7.67
N ARG A 266 17.27 -1.74 7.47
CA ARG A 266 16.18 -1.72 8.45
C ARG A 266 16.52 -2.50 9.72
N LEU A 267 17.11 -3.69 9.61
CA LEU A 267 17.56 -4.46 10.78
C LEU A 267 18.73 -3.77 11.48
N LYS A 268 19.68 -3.21 10.73
CA LYS A 268 20.79 -2.42 11.28
C LYS A 268 20.30 -1.21 12.06
N ALA A 269 19.26 -0.53 11.59
CA ALA A 269 18.68 0.61 12.29
C ALA A 269 18.11 0.21 13.67
N LEU A 270 17.48 -0.97 13.79
CA LEU A 270 16.98 -1.50 15.07
C LEU A 270 18.11 -1.87 16.02
N THR A 271 19.15 -2.54 15.51
CA THR A 271 20.32 -2.88 16.33
C THR A 271 21.08 -1.64 16.79
N ALA A 272 21.24 -0.64 15.91
CA ALA A 272 21.84 0.64 16.28
C ALA A 272 21.03 1.40 17.35
N ALA A 273 19.71 1.23 17.38
CA ALA A 273 18.84 1.77 18.42
C ALA A 273 18.88 0.97 19.74
N GLY A 274 19.71 -0.08 19.83
CA GLY A 274 19.92 -0.89 21.04
C GLY A 274 18.91 -2.01 21.25
N VAL A 275 18.16 -2.43 20.22
CA VAL A 275 17.28 -3.60 20.27
C VAL A 275 18.09 -4.85 20.01
N THR A 276 17.87 -5.90 20.80
CA THR A 276 18.38 -7.22 20.49
C THR A 276 17.55 -7.84 19.36
N VAL A 277 18.15 -7.98 18.18
CA VAL A 277 17.51 -8.61 17.02
C VAL A 277 18.09 -10.02 16.84
N VAL A 278 17.22 -11.02 16.80
CA VAL A 278 17.56 -12.42 16.53
C VAL A 278 16.93 -12.80 15.20
N VAL A 279 17.75 -13.15 14.22
CA VAL A 279 17.29 -13.58 12.89
C VAL A 279 17.16 -15.10 12.89
N VAL A 280 16.04 -15.61 12.41
CA VAL A 280 15.68 -17.03 12.49
C VAL A 280 14.98 -17.47 11.20
N PRO A 281 15.25 -18.68 10.69
CA PRO A 281 14.51 -19.22 9.54
C PRO A 281 13.05 -19.53 9.90
N ASP A 282 12.19 -19.54 8.92
CA ASP A 282 10.75 -19.81 9.05
C ASP A 282 10.44 -21.20 9.62
N SER A 283 11.31 -22.20 9.37
CA SER A 283 11.21 -23.56 9.93
C SER A 283 11.24 -23.61 11.46
N ALA A 284 11.87 -22.62 12.13
CA ALA A 284 12.01 -22.56 13.58
C ALA A 284 10.84 -21.85 14.30
N VAL A 285 9.84 -21.37 13.58
CA VAL A 285 8.72 -20.57 14.11
C VAL A 285 8.01 -21.30 15.28
N PHE A 286 7.61 -22.54 15.10
CA PHE A 286 6.90 -23.30 16.13
C PHE A 286 7.77 -23.53 17.40
N ALA A 287 9.05 -23.82 17.23
CA ALA A 287 9.96 -24.06 18.34
C ALA A 287 10.15 -22.82 19.22
N LEU A 288 10.17 -21.64 18.62
CA LEU A 288 10.39 -20.39 19.32
C LEU A 288 9.11 -19.72 19.83
N MET A 289 7.95 -20.07 19.28
CA MET A 289 6.68 -19.41 19.58
C MET A 289 6.31 -19.46 21.06
N SER A 290 6.71 -20.51 21.79
CA SER A 290 6.48 -20.63 23.23
C SER A 290 7.14 -19.54 24.09
N ARG A 291 8.15 -18.85 23.55
CA ARG A 291 8.89 -17.77 24.23
C ARG A 291 8.41 -16.38 23.79
N VAL A 292 7.58 -16.30 22.74
CA VAL A 292 7.12 -15.07 22.15
C VAL A 292 5.92 -14.52 22.92
N ASN A 293 5.94 -13.22 23.19
CA ASN A 293 4.82 -12.54 23.85
C ASN A 293 3.80 -12.00 22.85
N LYS A 294 4.26 -11.53 21.68
CA LYS A 294 3.42 -10.95 20.62
C LYS A 294 4.02 -11.21 19.24
N VAL A 295 3.13 -11.36 18.27
CA VAL A 295 3.49 -11.39 16.85
C VAL A 295 3.01 -10.11 16.20
N ILE A 296 3.87 -9.43 15.44
CA ILE A 296 3.52 -8.22 14.69
C ILE A 296 3.76 -8.49 13.21
N LEU A 297 2.70 -8.43 12.41
CA LEU A 297 2.74 -8.71 10.97
C LEU A 297 2.35 -7.48 10.15
N PRO A 298 3.02 -7.23 9.00
CA PRO A 298 2.61 -6.17 8.09
C PRO A 298 1.44 -6.67 7.25
N ALA A 299 0.31 -5.94 7.22
CA ALA A 299 -0.75 -6.20 6.29
C ALA A 299 -0.42 -5.60 4.92
N HIS A 300 -0.62 -6.39 3.85
CA HIS A 300 -0.60 -5.92 2.47
C HIS A 300 -1.94 -5.30 2.09
N ALA A 301 -3.03 -5.96 2.44
CA ALA A 301 -4.40 -5.46 2.32
C ALA A 301 -5.27 -6.08 3.41
N VAL A 302 -6.26 -5.32 3.90
CA VAL A 302 -7.26 -5.77 4.87
C VAL A 302 -8.61 -5.82 4.17
N LEU A 303 -9.36 -6.90 4.37
CA LEU A 303 -10.64 -7.17 3.69
C LEU A 303 -11.82 -6.86 4.61
N SER A 304 -13.03 -6.81 4.02
CA SER A 304 -14.25 -6.42 4.72
C SER A 304 -14.69 -7.36 5.84
N ASP A 305 -14.25 -8.62 5.81
CA ASP A 305 -14.54 -9.62 6.84
C ASP A 305 -13.54 -9.61 8.01
N GLY A 306 -12.58 -8.68 8.01
CA GLY A 306 -11.49 -8.64 8.99
C GLY A 306 -10.34 -9.61 8.69
N SER A 307 -10.39 -10.35 7.60
CA SER A 307 -9.24 -11.08 7.09
C SER A 307 -8.23 -10.12 6.46
N PHE A 308 -6.99 -10.54 6.34
CA PHE A 308 -5.99 -9.75 5.65
C PHE A 308 -5.06 -10.60 4.80
N VAL A 309 -4.48 -9.94 3.82
CA VAL A 309 -3.45 -10.51 2.95
C VAL A 309 -2.10 -10.01 3.43
N ALA A 310 -1.14 -10.91 3.56
CA ALA A 310 0.24 -10.60 3.92
C ALA A 310 1.22 -11.41 3.07
N GLN A 311 2.50 -11.26 3.31
CA GLN A 311 3.52 -12.05 2.61
C GLN A 311 3.42 -13.53 2.96
N SER A 312 3.75 -14.39 1.99
CA SER A 312 3.73 -15.85 2.16
C SER A 312 4.57 -16.29 3.35
N GLY A 313 4.05 -17.19 4.17
CA GLY A 313 4.60 -17.60 5.47
C GLY A 313 3.93 -16.92 6.67
N SER A 314 3.27 -15.76 6.48
CA SER A 314 2.58 -15.07 7.56
C SER A 314 1.44 -15.89 8.16
N ARG A 315 0.73 -16.68 7.35
CA ARG A 315 -0.32 -17.58 7.82
C ARG A 315 0.22 -18.68 8.73
N LEU A 316 1.39 -19.24 8.41
CA LEU A 316 2.05 -20.24 9.25
C LEU A 316 2.36 -19.65 10.64
N ILE A 317 2.93 -18.44 10.67
CA ILE A 317 3.25 -17.74 11.92
C ILE A 317 1.99 -17.46 12.73
N ALA A 318 0.92 -16.98 12.09
CA ALA A 318 -0.36 -16.70 12.75
C ALA A 318 -1.02 -17.98 13.30
N GLN A 319 -0.89 -19.13 12.62
CA GLN A 319 -1.36 -20.43 13.11
C GLN A 319 -0.53 -20.92 14.30
N ALA A 320 0.79 -20.78 14.25
CA ALA A 320 1.67 -21.11 15.37
C ALA A 320 1.35 -20.23 16.59
N ALA A 321 1.15 -18.94 16.39
CA ALA A 321 0.76 -18.00 17.44
C ALA A 321 -0.57 -18.41 18.08
N LYS A 322 -1.57 -18.79 17.29
CA LYS A 322 -2.86 -19.28 17.81
C LYS A 322 -2.70 -20.55 18.63
N ALA A 323 -1.89 -21.51 18.18
CA ALA A 323 -1.61 -22.75 18.91
C ALA A 323 -0.99 -22.47 20.29
N HIS A 324 -0.12 -21.47 20.38
CA HIS A 324 0.53 -21.05 21.62
C HIS A 324 -0.20 -19.93 22.37
N ARG A 325 -1.39 -19.51 21.89
CA ARG A 325 -2.18 -18.42 22.48
C ARG A 325 -1.44 -17.06 22.52
N VAL A 326 -0.56 -16.83 21.56
CA VAL A 326 0.15 -15.57 21.40
C VAL A 326 -0.70 -14.63 20.53
N PRO A 327 -0.93 -13.38 20.95
CA PRO A 327 -1.72 -12.42 20.17
C PRO A 327 -0.96 -11.99 18.90
N VAL A 328 -1.71 -11.93 17.80
CA VAL A 328 -1.22 -11.45 16.51
C VAL A 328 -1.76 -10.05 16.27
N ILE A 329 -0.87 -9.09 16.08
CA ILE A 329 -1.17 -7.70 15.76
C ILE A 329 -0.82 -7.45 14.29
N ALA A 330 -1.78 -7.01 13.51
CA ALA A 330 -1.56 -6.63 12.12
C ALA A 330 -1.45 -5.10 11.99
N LEU A 331 -0.39 -4.62 11.33
CA LEU A 331 -0.17 -3.20 11.04
C LEU A 331 -0.54 -2.89 9.60
N GLY A 332 -1.43 -1.93 9.39
CA GLY A 332 -1.84 -1.56 8.05
C GLY A 332 -2.44 -0.17 7.98
N ALA A 333 -1.97 0.67 7.07
CA ALA A 333 -2.53 2.00 6.85
C ALA A 333 -3.92 1.94 6.19
N VAL A 334 -4.71 3.00 6.34
CA VAL A 334 -6.09 3.11 5.84
C VAL A 334 -6.21 2.83 4.34
N PHE A 335 -5.24 3.26 3.53
CA PHE A 335 -5.27 2.98 2.09
C PHE A 335 -5.19 1.49 1.73
N LYS A 336 -4.84 0.62 2.68
CA LYS A 336 -4.83 -0.84 2.53
C LYS A 336 -6.17 -1.50 2.87
N LEU A 337 -7.12 -0.76 3.46
CA LEU A 337 -8.45 -1.26 3.76
C LEU A 337 -9.27 -1.40 2.48
N SER A 338 -9.76 -2.60 2.21
CA SER A 338 -10.55 -2.91 1.02
C SER A 338 -11.98 -3.33 1.41
N PRO A 339 -13.00 -2.78 0.77
CA PRO A 339 -14.38 -3.22 0.98
C PRO A 339 -14.70 -4.56 0.31
N GLN A 340 -13.71 -5.20 -0.32
CA GLN A 340 -13.91 -6.48 -0.98
C GLN A 340 -14.07 -7.61 0.03
N HIS A 341 -15.05 -8.49 -0.24
CA HIS A 341 -15.22 -9.73 0.51
C HIS A 341 -14.43 -10.86 -0.16
N PRO A 342 -13.73 -11.71 0.59
CA PRO A 342 -12.92 -12.80 0.04
C PRO A 342 -13.77 -14.01 -0.36
N PHE A 343 -14.51 -13.91 -1.46
CA PHE A 343 -15.29 -15.03 -1.99
C PHE A 343 -14.36 -16.16 -2.48
N ASP A 344 -13.29 -15.80 -3.17
CA ASP A 344 -12.26 -16.71 -3.62
C ASP A 344 -10.93 -16.32 -2.97
N LYS A 345 -10.48 -17.17 -2.04
CA LYS A 345 -9.25 -16.96 -1.29
C LYS A 345 -8.01 -17.24 -2.15
N GLU A 346 -8.12 -18.16 -3.10
CA GLU A 346 -7.03 -18.54 -3.99
C GLU A 346 -6.74 -17.44 -5.00
N ALA A 347 -7.75 -16.72 -5.46
CA ALA A 347 -7.58 -15.58 -6.35
C ALA A 347 -6.77 -14.43 -5.72
N LEU A 348 -6.72 -14.34 -4.38
CA LEU A 348 -5.93 -13.34 -3.65
C LEU A 348 -4.47 -13.75 -3.49
N VAL A 349 -4.16 -15.04 -3.64
CA VAL A 349 -2.79 -15.54 -3.56
C VAL A 349 -2.07 -15.23 -4.86
N GLU A 350 -0.98 -14.51 -4.75
CA GLU A 350 -0.10 -14.18 -5.85
C GLU A 350 0.98 -15.24 -5.99
N LEU A 351 1.18 -15.73 -7.22
CA LEU A 351 2.26 -16.62 -7.56
C LEU A 351 3.45 -15.81 -8.09
N GLY A 352 4.62 -16.06 -7.53
CA GLY A 352 5.89 -15.47 -7.93
C GLY A 352 6.68 -16.34 -8.89
N ASP A 353 7.94 -15.99 -9.05
CA ASP A 353 8.88 -16.71 -9.90
C ASP A 353 9.23 -18.08 -9.29
N SER A 354 8.95 -19.15 -10.03
CA SER A 354 9.29 -20.51 -9.63
C SER A 354 10.80 -20.78 -9.64
N GLY A 355 11.57 -20.03 -10.43
CA GLY A 355 13.03 -20.10 -10.47
C GLY A 355 13.73 -19.73 -9.16
N LYS A 356 13.01 -19.09 -8.21
CA LYS A 356 13.52 -18.86 -6.86
C LYS A 356 13.48 -20.11 -5.96
N VAL A 357 12.61 -21.06 -6.26
CA VAL A 357 12.48 -22.33 -5.52
C VAL A 357 13.39 -23.39 -6.13
N LEU A 358 13.35 -23.52 -7.44
CA LEU A 358 14.14 -24.46 -8.22
C LEU A 358 14.82 -23.72 -9.37
N ASP A 359 16.16 -23.74 -9.41
CA ASP A 359 16.92 -23.06 -10.46
C ASP A 359 16.64 -23.72 -11.82
N TYR A 360 16.36 -22.92 -12.84
CA TYR A 360 16.17 -23.38 -14.22
C TYR A 360 17.38 -24.10 -14.81
N ARG A 361 18.55 -24.03 -14.18
CA ARG A 361 19.76 -24.78 -14.56
C ARG A 361 19.67 -26.27 -14.20
N GLU A 362 18.76 -26.65 -13.31
CA GLU A 362 18.48 -28.03 -12.93
C GLU A 362 17.45 -28.68 -13.87
N GLY A 363 17.71 -28.63 -15.20
CA GLY A 363 16.78 -28.94 -16.28
C GLY A 363 16.05 -30.28 -16.17
N GLU A 364 16.70 -31.34 -15.69
CA GLU A 364 16.07 -32.67 -15.53
C GLU A 364 14.93 -32.66 -14.47
N LEU A 365 15.06 -31.83 -13.42
CA LEU A 365 14.03 -31.70 -12.41
C LEU A 365 12.90 -30.76 -12.85
N VAL A 366 13.22 -29.72 -13.61
CA VAL A 366 12.24 -28.72 -14.07
C VAL A 366 11.16 -29.33 -14.94
N ASP A 367 11.53 -30.30 -15.79
CA ASP A 367 10.59 -30.96 -16.71
C ASP A 367 9.61 -31.91 -16.00
N ASN A 368 9.92 -32.38 -14.81
CA ASN A 368 9.17 -33.41 -14.10
C ASN A 368 8.43 -32.91 -12.82
N VAL A 369 8.63 -31.66 -12.43
CA VAL A 369 8.10 -31.15 -11.17
C VAL A 369 7.37 -29.81 -11.36
N ASP A 370 6.11 -29.75 -10.96
CA ASP A 370 5.36 -28.50 -10.88
C ASP A 370 5.78 -27.69 -9.65
N VAL A 371 6.40 -26.54 -9.89
CA VAL A 371 6.88 -25.65 -8.82
C VAL A 371 5.95 -24.48 -8.67
N VAL A 372 5.34 -24.36 -7.48
CA VAL A 372 4.45 -23.26 -7.10
C VAL A 372 5.12 -22.41 -6.03
N ASN A 373 5.32 -21.12 -6.30
CA ASN A 373 5.89 -20.16 -5.37
C ASN A 373 4.87 -19.08 -5.01
N PRO A 374 4.07 -19.23 -3.93
CA PRO A 374 3.16 -18.20 -3.48
C PRO A 374 3.94 -17.03 -2.85
N VAL A 375 3.60 -15.79 -3.21
CA VAL A 375 4.20 -14.57 -2.65
C VAL A 375 3.34 -13.99 -1.55
N LEU A 376 2.03 -14.19 -1.62
CA LEU A 376 1.05 -13.68 -0.66
C LEU A 376 0.28 -14.83 -0.01
N ASP A 377 -0.07 -14.65 1.26
CA ASP A 377 -0.91 -15.52 2.07
C ASP A 377 -2.22 -14.82 2.46
N PHE A 378 -3.28 -15.59 2.50
CA PHE A 378 -4.56 -15.18 3.08
C PHE A 378 -4.62 -15.59 4.55
N ILE A 379 -4.83 -14.61 5.44
CA ILE A 379 -4.93 -14.82 6.89
C ILE A 379 -6.37 -14.57 7.33
N PRO A 380 -7.09 -15.59 7.79
CA PRO A 380 -8.48 -15.44 8.22
C PRO A 380 -8.59 -14.62 9.52
N PRO A 381 -9.75 -13.98 9.78
CA PRO A 381 -9.92 -13.05 10.89
C PRO A 381 -9.75 -13.70 12.27
N ASN A 382 -10.01 -15.00 12.38
CA ASN A 382 -9.86 -15.75 13.62
C ASN A 382 -8.39 -15.97 14.07
N LEU A 383 -7.41 -15.59 13.27
CA LEU A 383 -5.98 -15.64 13.60
C LEU A 383 -5.43 -14.28 14.04
N THR A 384 -6.20 -13.21 13.93
CA THR A 384 -5.77 -11.84 14.26
C THR A 384 -6.45 -11.38 15.55
N ALA A 385 -5.68 -10.80 16.45
CA ALA A 385 -6.19 -10.25 17.70
C ALA A 385 -6.53 -8.76 17.56
N LEU A 386 -5.69 -8.01 16.81
CA LEU A 386 -5.80 -6.56 16.70
C LEU A 386 -5.27 -6.06 15.36
N PHE A 387 -5.93 -5.04 14.81
CA PHE A 387 -5.42 -4.20 13.73
C PHE A 387 -5.06 -2.82 14.26
N ILE A 388 -3.89 -2.31 13.87
CA ILE A 388 -3.47 -0.93 14.15
C ILE A 388 -3.35 -0.21 12.81
N SER A 389 -4.03 0.91 12.70
CA SER A 389 -4.01 1.78 11.52
C SER A 389 -3.79 3.24 11.90
N ASN A 390 -3.72 4.12 10.92
CA ASN A 390 -3.60 5.57 11.08
C ASN A 390 -4.97 6.27 11.12
N MET A 391 -5.96 5.69 11.77
CA MET A 391 -7.26 6.32 12.01
C MET A 391 -7.24 7.15 13.29
#